data_3de8a98ba7872859d89ca36766178dac
#
_entry.id   3de8a98ba7872859d89ca36766178dac
#
_cell.length_a   1.000
_cell.length_b   1.000
_cell.length_c   1.000
_cell.angle_alpha   90.00
_cell.angle_beta   90.00
_cell.angle_gamma   90.00
#
_symmetry.space_group_name_H-M   'P 1'
#
loop_
_entity.id
_entity.type
_entity.pdbx_description
1 polymer ?
#
loop_
_entity_poly.entity_id
_entity_poly.type
_entity_poly.pdbx_seq_one_letter_code
_entity_poly.pdbx_strand_id
1 'polypeptide(L)'
;EQLAEVIAVAYRSKWRILPCGNGSKLKWGSLSKHIDVVVSTQRLNKIINHAVGDLTLTVEAGVKFADIQATLAKHNQILALNPTTPDLATIGGIIATGDTGSLRQRYGSVRDQLLGVTFVRADGQIARAGGRVVKNVAGYDLMKLFTGSYGTLSVITEATFRLYPMQSTSGTAMLTGSKEAISQAADTIRGSALTPTQADLLSAQLVSSMGLGKGLGLIVRFESIPESVKEQLNQVLQVGEKLGLTGVQYFDTEEQNLWRLLPEQIHLPEQESEITCKIGVLPNAAVEVLDRAELGLINISSGLGILRFEDEKKVLEMRNLCELRSGFLSILSAPIEVKQKLDVWGYSGNGLELMRGIKKQFDSENILSPGRFVGGI
;
A
#
# COMPACT_ATOMS: atom_id res chain seq x y z
N GLU A 1 -24.33 -12.56 -8.30
CA GLU A 1 -25.39 -12.37 -9.33
C GLU A 1 -26.13 -11.05 -9.14
N GLN A 2 -26.79 -10.78 -8.01
CA GLN A 2 -27.53 -9.51 -7.76
C GLN A 2 -26.68 -8.26 -8.01
N LEU A 3 -25.40 -8.23 -7.61
CA LEU A 3 -24.49 -7.12 -7.88
C LEU A 3 -24.30 -6.91 -9.40
N ALA A 4 -24.18 -8.00 -10.17
CA ALA A 4 -24.03 -7.95 -11.61
C ALA A 4 -25.28 -7.37 -12.29
N GLU A 5 -26.47 -7.72 -11.81
CA GLU A 5 -27.75 -7.16 -12.29
C GLU A 5 -27.83 -5.66 -12.02
N VAL A 6 -27.45 -5.20 -10.81
CA VAL A 6 -27.41 -3.76 -10.47
C VAL A 6 -26.48 -3.00 -11.41
N ILE A 7 -25.28 -3.53 -11.67
CA ILE A 7 -24.31 -2.91 -12.59
C ILE A 7 -24.85 -2.91 -14.02
N ALA A 8 -25.49 -3.99 -14.49
CA ALA A 8 -26.10 -4.05 -15.80
C ALA A 8 -27.24 -3.02 -15.98
N VAL A 9 -28.05 -2.79 -14.94
CA VAL A 9 -29.07 -1.73 -14.96
C VAL A 9 -28.40 -0.36 -15.05
N ALA A 10 -27.40 -0.09 -14.22
CA ALA A 10 -26.68 1.18 -14.23
C ALA A 10 -26.02 1.45 -15.60
N TYR A 11 -25.44 0.41 -16.23
CA TYR A 11 -24.84 0.52 -17.56
C TYR A 11 -25.89 0.94 -18.62
N ARG A 12 -27.05 0.27 -18.65
CA ARG A 12 -28.14 0.62 -19.58
C ARG A 12 -28.70 2.01 -19.32
N SER A 13 -28.79 2.42 -18.08
CA SER A 13 -29.28 3.74 -17.66
C SER A 13 -28.22 4.82 -17.70
N LYS A 14 -26.95 4.48 -18.00
CA LYS A 14 -25.77 5.37 -17.96
C LYS A 14 -25.54 6.01 -16.59
N TRP A 15 -25.94 5.34 -15.52
CA TRP A 15 -25.68 5.78 -14.15
C TRP A 15 -24.22 5.55 -13.78
N ARG A 16 -23.60 6.56 -13.20
CA ARG A 16 -22.22 6.53 -12.74
C ARG A 16 -22.14 5.88 -11.38
N ILE A 17 -21.30 4.87 -11.27
CA ILE A 17 -21.19 4.01 -10.10
C ILE A 17 -19.88 4.33 -9.36
N LEU A 18 -19.95 4.42 -8.03
CA LEU A 18 -18.80 4.37 -7.15
C LEU A 18 -18.80 3.05 -6.39
N PRO A 19 -17.96 2.05 -6.74
CA PRO A 19 -17.79 0.84 -5.94
C PRO A 19 -17.16 1.19 -4.59
N CYS A 20 -17.69 0.63 -3.50
CA CYS A 20 -17.26 0.94 -2.16
C CYS A 20 -17.30 -0.33 -1.27
N GLY A 21 -16.23 -0.58 -0.50
CA GLY A 21 -16.27 -1.47 0.64
C GLY A 21 -16.71 -0.69 1.89
N ASN A 22 -15.89 -0.68 2.94
CA ASN A 22 -16.12 0.13 4.13
C ASN A 22 -15.79 1.63 3.99
N GLY A 23 -15.39 2.09 2.82
CA GLY A 23 -15.11 3.50 2.58
C GLY A 23 -13.80 4.03 3.13
N SER A 24 -12.96 3.20 3.76
CA SER A 24 -11.70 3.62 4.41
C SER A 24 -10.72 4.37 3.50
N LYS A 25 -10.85 4.22 2.18
CA LYS A 25 -9.98 4.84 1.16
C LYS A 25 -10.73 5.70 0.14
N LEU A 26 -11.95 6.13 0.45
CA LEU A 26 -12.72 7.01 -0.44
C LEU A 26 -12.07 8.38 -0.62
N LYS A 27 -11.32 8.83 0.39
CA LYS A 27 -10.53 10.06 0.31
C LYS A 27 -9.28 9.95 -0.58
N TRP A 28 -8.88 8.75 -1.04
CA TRP A 28 -7.70 8.55 -1.88
C TRP A 28 -7.98 8.81 -3.36
N GLY A 29 -6.99 9.34 -4.07
CA GLY A 29 -7.10 9.67 -5.49
C GLY A 29 -7.88 10.95 -5.77
N SER A 30 -8.21 11.19 -7.03
CA SER A 30 -8.96 12.37 -7.45
C SER A 30 -10.43 12.29 -7.02
N LEU A 31 -11.09 13.43 -7.04
CA LEU A 31 -12.53 13.51 -6.75
C LEU A 31 -13.33 12.87 -7.88
N SER A 32 -14.24 11.96 -7.53
CA SER A 32 -15.19 11.39 -8.50
C SER A 32 -16.15 12.48 -8.97
N LYS A 33 -16.54 12.40 -10.25
CA LYS A 33 -17.45 13.36 -10.85
C LYS A 33 -18.84 12.75 -11.03
N HIS A 34 -19.85 13.44 -10.52
CA HIS A 34 -21.27 13.11 -10.79
C HIS A 34 -21.62 11.62 -10.55
N ILE A 35 -21.51 11.16 -9.32
CA ILE A 35 -21.90 9.79 -8.96
C ILE A 35 -23.42 9.71 -8.76
N ASP A 36 -24.07 8.78 -9.48
CA ASP A 36 -25.51 8.54 -9.37
C ASP A 36 -25.79 7.43 -8.34
N VAL A 37 -24.90 6.42 -8.24
CA VAL A 37 -25.10 5.25 -7.37
C VAL A 37 -23.79 4.86 -6.68
N VAL A 38 -23.86 4.62 -5.38
CA VAL A 38 -22.77 3.96 -4.63
C VAL A 38 -23.14 2.48 -4.49
N VAL A 39 -22.27 1.60 -4.99
CA VAL A 39 -22.46 0.15 -4.94
C VAL A 39 -21.57 -0.44 -3.85
N SER A 40 -22.18 -0.86 -2.75
CA SER A 40 -21.46 -1.43 -1.61
C SER A 40 -21.18 -2.92 -1.79
N THR A 41 -19.92 -3.32 -1.55
CA THR A 41 -19.50 -4.72 -1.49
C THR A 41 -19.46 -5.27 -0.06
N GLN A 42 -19.89 -4.53 0.96
CA GLN A 42 -19.83 -4.93 2.37
C GLN A 42 -20.55 -6.26 2.66
N ARG A 43 -21.62 -6.58 1.92
CA ARG A 43 -22.37 -7.83 2.07
C ARG A 43 -21.70 -9.03 1.42
N LEU A 44 -20.66 -8.82 0.61
CA LEU A 44 -19.78 -9.85 0.07
C LEU A 44 -18.64 -10.07 1.08
N ASN A 45 -18.91 -10.74 2.20
CA ASN A 45 -18.04 -10.79 3.38
C ASN A 45 -17.70 -12.21 3.84
N LYS A 46 -17.73 -13.19 2.95
CA LYS A 46 -17.43 -14.60 3.27
C LYS A 46 -15.99 -14.96 2.93
N ILE A 47 -15.38 -15.76 3.80
CA ILE A 47 -14.21 -16.57 3.45
C ILE A 47 -14.74 -17.79 2.69
N ILE A 48 -14.44 -17.85 1.39
CA ILE A 48 -14.98 -18.89 0.49
C ILE A 48 -14.18 -20.18 0.65
N ASN A 49 -12.87 -20.09 0.72
CA ASN A 49 -11.97 -21.23 0.85
C ASN A 49 -10.66 -20.83 1.52
N HIS A 50 -10.23 -21.59 2.50
CA HIS A 50 -8.91 -21.51 3.10
C HIS A 50 -8.23 -22.88 2.96
N ALA A 51 -7.41 -23.04 1.94
CA ALA A 51 -6.63 -24.24 1.70
C ALA A 51 -5.31 -24.18 2.49
N VAL A 52 -5.35 -24.58 3.75
CA VAL A 52 -4.24 -24.47 4.71
C VAL A 52 -2.96 -25.11 4.17
N GLY A 53 -3.05 -26.33 3.61
CA GLY A 53 -1.90 -27.05 3.07
C GLY A 53 -1.29 -26.44 1.82
N ASP A 54 -2.11 -25.73 1.01
CA ASP A 54 -1.68 -25.09 -0.24
C ASP A 54 -1.27 -23.62 -0.03
N LEU A 55 -1.39 -23.10 1.19
CA LEU A 55 -1.12 -21.70 1.52
C LEU A 55 -1.89 -20.74 0.60
N THR A 56 -3.19 -21.00 0.39
CA THR A 56 -4.05 -20.12 -0.43
C THR A 56 -5.34 -19.80 0.28
N LEU A 57 -5.85 -18.60 0.03
CA LEU A 57 -7.09 -18.08 0.58
C LEU A 57 -7.93 -17.47 -0.53
N THR A 58 -9.20 -17.85 -0.63
CA THR A 58 -10.20 -17.20 -1.49
C THR A 58 -11.26 -16.55 -0.61
N VAL A 59 -11.48 -15.26 -0.81
CA VAL A 59 -12.42 -14.45 -0.04
C VAL A 59 -13.27 -13.55 -0.94
N GLU A 60 -14.43 -13.17 -0.47
CA GLU A 60 -15.24 -12.12 -1.07
C GLU A 60 -14.63 -10.73 -0.79
N ALA A 61 -14.85 -9.78 -1.70
CA ALA A 61 -14.17 -8.47 -1.71
C ALA A 61 -14.49 -7.56 -0.52
N GLY A 62 -15.62 -7.76 0.15
CA GLY A 62 -16.06 -7.01 1.32
C GLY A 62 -15.52 -7.54 2.66
N VAL A 63 -14.80 -8.66 2.69
CA VAL A 63 -14.18 -9.17 3.91
C VAL A 63 -13.14 -8.16 4.40
N LYS A 64 -13.17 -7.86 5.71
CA LYS A 64 -12.18 -6.99 6.35
C LYS A 64 -10.84 -7.71 6.48
N PHE A 65 -9.76 -6.96 6.32
CA PHE A 65 -8.42 -7.50 6.45
C PHE A 65 -8.14 -8.08 7.84
N ALA A 66 -8.60 -7.41 8.91
CA ALA A 66 -8.44 -7.88 10.28
C ALA A 66 -9.13 -9.25 10.51
N ASP A 67 -10.33 -9.46 9.94
CA ASP A 67 -11.07 -10.73 10.07
C ASP A 67 -10.32 -11.88 9.37
N ILE A 68 -9.68 -11.58 8.24
CA ILE A 68 -8.82 -12.52 7.53
C ILE A 68 -7.63 -12.90 8.42
N GLN A 69 -6.90 -11.93 8.94
CA GLN A 69 -5.72 -12.17 9.77
C GLN A 69 -6.09 -12.97 11.03
N ALA A 70 -7.21 -12.65 11.68
CA ALA A 70 -7.71 -13.42 12.84
C ALA A 70 -8.05 -14.88 12.50
N THR A 71 -8.53 -15.13 11.29
CA THR A 71 -8.81 -16.51 10.81
C THR A 71 -7.51 -17.25 10.50
N LEU A 72 -6.57 -16.62 9.80
CA LEU A 72 -5.31 -17.21 9.40
C LEU A 72 -4.39 -17.52 10.59
N ALA A 73 -4.41 -16.67 11.62
CA ALA A 73 -3.61 -16.85 12.84
C ALA A 73 -3.91 -18.18 13.55
N LYS A 74 -5.15 -18.69 13.47
CA LYS A 74 -5.54 -20.01 14.03
C LYS A 74 -4.79 -21.19 13.38
N HIS A 75 -4.20 -20.96 12.22
CA HIS A 75 -3.43 -21.93 11.44
C HIS A 75 -1.96 -21.52 11.28
N ASN A 76 -1.46 -20.59 12.08
CA ASN A 76 -0.11 -20.03 11.99
C ASN A 76 0.24 -19.53 10.57
N GLN A 77 -0.71 -18.84 9.92
CA GLN A 77 -0.56 -18.27 8.58
C GLN A 77 -0.89 -16.78 8.57
N ILE A 78 -0.37 -16.07 7.60
CA ILE A 78 -0.63 -14.65 7.37
C ILE A 78 -0.88 -14.34 5.89
N LEU A 79 -1.70 -13.34 5.63
CA LEU A 79 -1.68 -12.57 4.39
C LEU A 79 -0.70 -11.41 4.59
N ALA A 80 0.46 -11.47 3.95
CA ALA A 80 1.62 -10.62 4.26
C ALA A 80 1.48 -9.19 3.66
N LEU A 81 0.47 -8.47 4.11
CA LEU A 81 0.18 -7.08 3.77
C LEU A 81 0.07 -6.23 5.05
N ASN A 82 0.40 -4.94 4.94
CA ASN A 82 0.15 -3.93 5.98
C ASN A 82 -0.70 -2.80 5.40
N PRO A 83 -2.00 -3.00 5.17
CA PRO A 83 -2.84 -1.95 4.65
C PRO A 83 -3.05 -0.85 5.69
N THR A 84 -3.25 0.36 5.20
CA THR A 84 -3.71 1.47 6.03
C THR A 84 -5.07 1.15 6.63
N THR A 85 -5.25 1.37 7.93
CA THR A 85 -6.50 1.08 8.67
C THR A 85 -6.97 -0.38 8.51
N PRO A 86 -6.19 -1.37 8.98
CA PRO A 86 -6.47 -2.80 8.76
C PRO A 86 -7.84 -3.25 9.28
N ASP A 87 -8.35 -2.64 10.35
CA ASP A 87 -9.65 -2.96 10.95
C ASP A 87 -10.85 -2.52 10.10
N LEU A 88 -10.64 -1.54 9.23
CA LEU A 88 -11.68 -0.99 8.34
C LEU A 88 -11.49 -1.42 6.89
N ALA A 89 -10.27 -1.69 6.47
CA ALA A 89 -9.94 -1.98 5.08
C ALA A 89 -10.56 -3.31 4.62
N THR A 90 -11.30 -3.28 3.50
CA THR A 90 -11.80 -4.49 2.83
C THR A 90 -10.83 -4.94 1.75
N ILE A 91 -10.83 -6.24 1.43
CA ILE A 91 -9.93 -6.82 0.42
C ILE A 91 -10.10 -6.15 -0.95
N GLY A 92 -11.32 -5.91 -1.39
CA GLY A 92 -11.57 -5.20 -2.65
C GLY A 92 -10.99 -3.79 -2.65
N GLY A 93 -11.11 -3.07 -1.52
CA GLY A 93 -10.50 -1.74 -1.35
C GLY A 93 -8.97 -1.77 -1.35
N ILE A 94 -8.34 -2.76 -0.72
CA ILE A 94 -6.89 -2.96 -0.71
C ILE A 94 -6.37 -3.22 -2.13
N ILE A 95 -7.02 -4.12 -2.88
CA ILE A 95 -6.65 -4.41 -4.27
C ILE A 95 -6.84 -3.16 -5.14
N ALA A 96 -8.01 -2.53 -5.07
CA ALA A 96 -8.33 -1.37 -5.91
C ALA A 96 -7.38 -0.19 -5.71
N THR A 97 -6.80 -0.01 -4.51
CA THR A 97 -5.87 1.09 -4.21
C THR A 97 -4.39 0.68 -4.20
N GLY A 98 -4.11 -0.63 -4.26
CA GLY A 98 -2.75 -1.16 -4.20
C GLY A 98 -2.06 -0.87 -2.85
N ASP A 99 -2.86 -0.83 -1.77
CA ASP A 99 -2.40 -0.49 -0.42
C ASP A 99 -1.64 -1.67 0.21
N THR A 100 -0.33 -1.54 0.39
CA THR A 100 0.55 -2.67 0.73
C THR A 100 1.30 -2.50 2.05
N GLY A 101 1.90 -1.35 2.32
CA GLY A 101 2.75 -1.10 3.51
C GLY A 101 4.15 -1.73 3.45
N SER A 102 4.82 -1.77 4.61
CA SER A 102 6.26 -2.08 4.74
C SER A 102 6.61 -3.56 4.54
N LEU A 103 5.68 -4.50 4.73
CA LEU A 103 5.89 -5.94 4.45
C LEU A 103 6.22 -6.22 2.97
N ARG A 104 6.02 -5.23 2.09
CA ARG A 104 6.47 -5.32 0.69
C ARG A 104 7.96 -5.58 0.54
N GLN A 105 8.75 -5.24 1.55
CA GLN A 105 10.19 -5.50 1.60
C GLN A 105 10.51 -6.98 1.33
N ARG A 106 9.78 -7.89 1.96
CA ARG A 106 9.99 -9.34 1.88
C ARG A 106 9.02 -10.03 0.94
N TYR A 107 7.76 -9.61 0.94
CA TYR A 107 6.66 -10.38 0.34
C TYR A 107 6.11 -9.76 -0.94
N GLY A 108 6.63 -8.62 -1.36
CA GLY A 108 6.11 -7.89 -2.51
C GLY A 108 4.82 -7.13 -2.19
N SER A 109 4.17 -6.64 -3.23
CA SER A 109 2.95 -5.85 -3.15
C SER A 109 1.69 -6.73 -3.22
N VAL A 110 0.51 -6.11 -3.12
CA VAL A 110 -0.79 -6.77 -3.33
C VAL A 110 -0.80 -7.59 -4.64
N ARG A 111 -0.30 -6.99 -5.74
CA ARG A 111 -0.28 -7.63 -7.06
C ARG A 111 0.60 -8.88 -7.14
N ASP A 112 1.61 -8.99 -6.27
CA ASP A 112 2.55 -10.11 -6.25
C ASP A 112 2.00 -11.29 -5.44
N GLN A 113 1.05 -11.04 -4.55
CA GLN A 113 0.38 -12.04 -3.70
C GLN A 113 -0.99 -12.46 -4.24
N LEU A 114 -1.59 -11.67 -5.14
CA LEU A 114 -2.92 -11.92 -5.72
C LEU A 114 -2.81 -12.95 -6.86
N LEU A 115 -3.40 -14.13 -6.67
CA LEU A 115 -3.35 -15.26 -7.60
C LEU A 115 -4.53 -15.28 -8.58
N GLY A 116 -5.69 -14.78 -8.15
CA GLY A 116 -6.90 -14.77 -8.96
C GLY A 116 -7.91 -13.74 -8.47
N VAL A 117 -8.80 -13.35 -9.38
CA VAL A 117 -9.84 -12.38 -9.11
C VAL A 117 -11.11 -12.72 -9.87
N THR A 118 -12.27 -12.60 -9.21
CA THR A 118 -13.59 -12.55 -9.83
C THR A 118 -14.09 -11.12 -9.77
N PHE A 119 -14.63 -10.61 -10.87
CA PHE A 119 -15.06 -9.24 -10.97
C PHE A 119 -16.27 -9.10 -11.87
N VAL A 120 -17.01 -8.01 -11.70
CA VAL A 120 -18.11 -7.61 -12.58
C VAL A 120 -17.64 -6.46 -13.47
N ARG A 121 -17.78 -6.62 -14.78
CA ARG A 121 -17.48 -5.62 -15.79
C ARG A 121 -18.55 -4.52 -15.78
N ALA A 122 -18.26 -3.40 -16.45
CA ALA A 122 -19.22 -2.29 -16.56
C ALA A 122 -20.57 -2.70 -17.20
N ASP A 123 -20.57 -3.66 -18.12
CA ASP A 123 -21.76 -4.19 -18.77
C ASP A 123 -22.57 -5.21 -17.91
N GLY A 124 -22.12 -5.48 -16.68
CA GLY A 124 -22.75 -6.42 -15.76
C GLY A 124 -22.30 -7.87 -15.92
N GLN A 125 -21.41 -8.19 -16.88
CA GLN A 125 -20.91 -9.55 -17.03
C GLN A 125 -19.92 -9.91 -15.91
N ILE A 126 -20.08 -11.12 -15.34
CA ILE A 126 -19.13 -11.68 -14.38
C ILE A 126 -17.98 -12.33 -15.15
N ALA A 127 -16.75 -11.97 -14.79
CA ALA A 127 -15.55 -12.52 -15.38
C ALA A 127 -14.55 -12.93 -14.30
N ARG A 128 -13.61 -13.83 -14.66
CA ARG A 128 -12.56 -14.33 -13.79
C ARG A 128 -11.22 -14.25 -14.50
N ALA A 129 -10.17 -13.99 -13.73
CA ALA A 129 -8.79 -14.04 -14.19
C ALA A 129 -7.91 -14.67 -13.12
N GLY A 130 -6.87 -15.40 -13.55
CA GLY A 130 -6.03 -16.17 -12.63
C GLY A 130 -6.73 -17.41 -12.08
N GLY A 131 -6.30 -17.87 -10.91
CA GLY A 131 -6.81 -19.09 -10.29
C GLY A 131 -6.27 -19.29 -8.87
N ARG A 132 -6.16 -20.55 -8.44
CA ARG A 132 -5.64 -20.91 -7.11
C ARG A 132 -4.18 -21.39 -7.15
N VAL A 133 -3.55 -21.40 -8.32
CA VAL A 133 -2.19 -21.91 -8.51
C VAL A 133 -1.21 -20.78 -8.72
N VAL A 134 -0.03 -20.88 -8.12
CA VAL A 134 1.02 -19.85 -8.18
C VAL A 134 1.56 -19.65 -9.61
N LYS A 135 1.63 -20.73 -10.41
CA LYS A 135 2.05 -20.68 -11.82
C LYS A 135 0.85 -20.83 -12.74
N ASN A 136 0.16 -19.73 -13.00
CA ASN A 136 -0.86 -19.66 -14.04
C ASN A 136 -0.28 -18.95 -15.28
N VAL A 137 -0.15 -19.69 -16.39
CA VAL A 137 0.35 -19.16 -17.68
C VAL A 137 -0.77 -18.98 -18.71
N ALA A 138 -2.02 -19.28 -18.34
CA ALA A 138 -3.16 -19.15 -19.22
C ALA A 138 -3.83 -17.77 -19.06
N GLY A 139 -3.99 -17.07 -20.17
CA GLY A 139 -4.66 -15.75 -20.21
C GLY A 139 -3.79 -14.59 -19.74
N TYR A 140 -4.40 -13.42 -19.70
CA TYR A 140 -3.74 -12.19 -19.23
C TYR A 140 -3.77 -12.11 -17.69
N ASP A 141 -2.70 -11.56 -17.12
CA ASP A 141 -2.58 -11.30 -15.68
C ASP A 141 -3.36 -10.03 -15.28
N LEU A 142 -4.70 -10.13 -15.32
CA LEU A 142 -5.59 -9.01 -14.97
C LEU A 142 -5.51 -8.64 -13.48
N MET A 143 -5.01 -9.52 -12.61
CA MET A 143 -4.76 -9.23 -11.20
C MET A 143 -3.84 -8.01 -11.07
N LYS A 144 -2.80 -7.93 -11.92
CA LYS A 144 -1.88 -6.79 -11.95
C LYS A 144 -2.53 -5.52 -12.49
N LEU A 145 -3.47 -5.65 -13.42
CA LEU A 145 -4.19 -4.51 -14.00
C LEU A 145 -5.19 -3.90 -13.00
N PHE A 146 -5.93 -4.75 -12.27
CA PHE A 146 -6.93 -4.28 -11.31
C PHE A 146 -6.31 -3.74 -10.01
N THR A 147 -5.10 -4.18 -9.64
CA THR A 147 -4.40 -3.65 -8.48
C THR A 147 -4.00 -2.19 -8.73
N GLY A 148 -4.55 -1.29 -7.92
CA GLY A 148 -4.33 0.14 -8.06
C GLY A 148 -5.19 0.84 -9.12
N SER A 149 -6.26 0.20 -9.63
CA SER A 149 -7.19 0.77 -10.62
C SER A 149 -8.24 1.73 -10.03
N TYR A 150 -8.32 1.86 -8.73
CA TYR A 150 -9.28 2.74 -8.01
C TYR A 150 -10.77 2.49 -8.36
N GLY A 151 -11.09 1.26 -8.77
CA GLY A 151 -12.45 0.87 -9.14
C GLY A 151 -12.92 1.44 -10.49
N THR A 152 -12.01 1.89 -11.35
CA THR A 152 -12.33 2.49 -12.64
C THR A 152 -12.49 1.47 -13.77
N LEU A 153 -12.07 0.21 -13.56
CA LEU A 153 -12.07 -0.83 -14.60
C LEU A 153 -13.11 -1.92 -14.36
N SER A 154 -13.41 -2.22 -13.10
CA SER A 154 -14.34 -3.29 -12.72
C SER A 154 -14.77 -3.16 -11.27
N VAL A 155 -15.78 -3.92 -10.87
CA VAL A 155 -16.13 -4.14 -9.46
C VAL A 155 -15.64 -5.51 -9.03
N ILE A 156 -14.61 -5.55 -8.18
CA ILE A 156 -14.04 -6.79 -7.64
C ILE A 156 -15.04 -7.42 -6.67
N THR A 157 -15.30 -8.73 -6.82
CA THR A 157 -16.24 -9.48 -5.98
C THR A 157 -15.58 -10.58 -5.18
N GLU A 158 -14.53 -11.21 -5.70
CA GLU A 158 -13.74 -12.23 -5.01
C GLU A 158 -12.26 -12.07 -5.33
N ALA A 159 -11.41 -12.51 -4.41
CA ALA A 159 -9.96 -12.52 -4.59
C ALA A 159 -9.35 -13.80 -4.00
N THR A 160 -8.35 -14.33 -4.69
CA THR A 160 -7.53 -15.46 -4.20
C THR A 160 -6.11 -14.99 -3.99
N PHE A 161 -5.58 -15.23 -2.79
CA PHE A 161 -4.24 -14.83 -2.38
C PHE A 161 -3.37 -16.03 -2.05
N ARG A 162 -2.06 -15.84 -2.26
CA ARG A 162 -1.02 -16.65 -1.64
C ARG A 162 -0.86 -16.22 -0.18
N LEU A 163 -0.69 -17.20 0.69
CA LEU A 163 -0.41 -17.02 2.11
C LEU A 163 1.05 -17.36 2.43
N TYR A 164 1.45 -16.98 3.64
CA TYR A 164 2.77 -17.31 4.19
C TYR A 164 2.63 -17.87 5.60
N PRO A 165 3.53 -18.79 6.03
CA PRO A 165 3.57 -19.22 7.42
C PRO A 165 4.04 -18.07 8.32
N MET A 166 3.43 -17.96 9.51
CA MET A 166 3.93 -17.06 10.56
C MET A 166 5.29 -17.55 11.03
N GLN A 167 6.20 -16.62 11.26
CA GLN A 167 7.51 -16.91 11.82
C GLN A 167 7.42 -17.00 13.35
N SER A 168 8.33 -17.78 13.96
CA SER A 168 8.29 -18.05 15.41
C SER A 168 8.73 -16.86 16.26
N THR A 169 9.60 -16.02 15.72
CA THR A 169 10.22 -14.90 16.45
C THR A 169 10.38 -13.71 15.55
N SER A 170 10.22 -12.52 16.10
CA SER A 170 10.55 -11.26 15.46
C SER A 170 11.43 -10.39 16.34
N GLY A 171 12.12 -9.45 15.72
CA GLY A 171 12.89 -8.42 16.40
C GLY A 171 13.19 -7.28 15.46
N THR A 172 13.33 -6.09 16.02
CA THR A 172 13.53 -4.86 15.26
C THR A 172 14.75 -4.11 15.78
N ALA A 173 15.62 -3.69 14.86
CA ALA A 173 16.67 -2.73 15.12
C ALA A 173 16.26 -1.34 14.64
N MET A 174 16.50 -0.33 15.47
CA MET A 174 16.33 1.09 15.15
C MET A 174 17.68 1.78 15.21
N LEU A 175 18.08 2.44 14.13
CA LEU A 175 19.26 3.28 14.05
C LEU A 175 18.82 4.74 13.88
N THR A 176 19.44 5.66 14.65
CA THR A 176 19.16 7.11 14.53
C THR A 176 20.44 7.91 14.46
N GLY A 177 20.43 9.03 13.72
CA GLY A 177 21.58 9.91 13.62
C GLY A 177 21.57 10.85 12.44
N SER A 178 22.78 11.20 11.95
CA SER A 178 22.93 12.13 10.84
C SER A 178 22.46 11.54 9.51
N LYS A 179 22.10 12.41 8.60
CA LYS A 179 21.67 12.07 7.24
C LYS A 179 22.70 11.19 6.50
N GLU A 180 23.95 11.58 6.57
CA GLU A 180 25.06 10.90 5.88
C GLU A 180 25.25 9.48 6.43
N ALA A 181 25.22 9.32 7.74
CA ALA A 181 25.38 8.03 8.41
C ALA A 181 24.18 7.11 8.15
N ILE A 182 22.95 7.62 8.19
CA ILE A 182 21.73 6.86 7.86
C ILE A 182 21.72 6.45 6.38
N SER A 183 22.18 7.30 5.45
CA SER A 183 22.30 6.95 4.04
C SER A 183 23.28 5.79 3.83
N GLN A 184 24.46 5.85 4.46
CA GLN A 184 25.46 4.78 4.39
C GLN A 184 24.96 3.47 5.02
N ALA A 185 24.25 3.57 6.15
CA ALA A 185 23.65 2.40 6.80
C ALA A 185 22.59 1.73 5.89
N ALA A 186 21.70 2.52 5.29
CA ALA A 186 20.68 2.02 4.37
C ALA A 186 21.31 1.33 3.15
N ASP A 187 22.34 1.93 2.54
CA ASP A 187 23.06 1.34 1.42
C ASP A 187 23.77 0.05 1.80
N THR A 188 24.41 0.02 2.97
CA THR A 188 25.10 -1.17 3.49
C THR A 188 24.12 -2.32 3.74
N ILE A 189 22.98 -2.04 4.38
CA ILE A 189 21.97 -3.05 4.68
C ILE A 189 21.32 -3.56 3.38
N ARG A 190 21.00 -2.67 2.44
CA ARG A 190 20.42 -3.04 1.13
C ARG A 190 21.35 -3.91 0.30
N GLY A 191 22.66 -3.68 0.36
CA GLY A 191 23.69 -4.45 -0.36
C GLY A 191 24.17 -5.70 0.37
N SER A 192 23.67 -5.97 1.59
CA SER A 192 24.09 -7.11 2.42
C SER A 192 23.29 -8.40 2.11
N ALA A 193 23.70 -9.49 2.77
CA ALA A 193 22.97 -10.75 2.78
C ALA A 193 21.83 -10.81 3.82
N LEU A 194 21.57 -9.70 4.53
CA LEU A 194 20.46 -9.62 5.48
C LEU A 194 19.11 -9.78 4.78
N THR A 195 18.16 -10.37 5.48
CA THR A 195 16.83 -10.69 4.91
C THR A 195 15.71 -10.05 5.73
N PRO A 196 15.64 -8.70 5.80
CA PRO A 196 14.62 -8.03 6.57
C PRO A 196 13.21 -8.28 6.00
N THR A 197 12.23 -8.41 6.88
CA THR A 197 10.81 -8.45 6.51
C THR A 197 10.25 -7.06 6.27
N GLN A 198 10.76 -6.07 7.00
CA GLN A 198 10.43 -4.65 6.84
C GLN A 198 11.71 -3.83 7.03
N ALA A 199 11.89 -2.78 6.23
CA ALA A 199 13.05 -1.90 6.34
C ALA A 199 12.71 -0.51 5.78
N ASP A 200 12.56 0.47 6.66
CA ASP A 200 12.07 1.80 6.32
C ASP A 200 12.93 2.90 6.92
N LEU A 201 13.13 3.97 6.15
CA LEU A 201 13.68 5.24 6.61
C LEU A 201 12.59 6.08 7.26
N LEU A 202 12.90 6.77 8.34
CA LEU A 202 12.00 7.65 9.09
C LEU A 202 12.53 9.07 9.09
N SER A 203 11.64 10.06 8.87
CA SER A 203 11.99 11.48 9.00
C SER A 203 12.35 11.82 10.46
N ALA A 204 13.13 12.88 10.65
CA ALA A 204 13.56 13.34 11.98
C ALA A 204 12.37 13.69 12.88
N GLN A 205 11.32 14.28 12.34
CA GLN A 205 10.11 14.58 13.10
C GLN A 205 9.38 13.30 13.52
N LEU A 206 9.28 12.29 12.66
CA LEU A 206 8.66 11.01 13.01
C LEU A 206 9.45 10.28 14.11
N VAL A 207 10.78 10.26 14.00
CA VAL A 207 11.68 9.71 15.04
C VAL A 207 11.45 10.41 16.39
N SER A 208 11.39 11.74 16.39
CA SER A 208 11.18 12.54 17.59
C SER A 208 9.79 12.37 18.19
N SER A 209 8.73 12.41 17.38
CA SER A 209 7.34 12.27 17.85
C SER A 209 7.05 10.91 18.47
N MET A 210 7.72 9.87 18.00
CA MET A 210 7.62 8.51 18.54
C MET A 210 8.59 8.24 19.71
N GLY A 211 9.43 9.22 20.09
CA GLY A 211 10.42 9.03 21.17
C GLY A 211 11.56 8.06 20.84
N LEU A 212 11.85 7.84 19.55
CA LEU A 212 12.83 6.83 19.09
C LEU A 212 14.27 7.34 19.07
N GLY A 213 14.51 8.64 19.29
CA GLY A 213 15.84 9.26 19.26
C GLY A 213 15.87 10.63 18.60
N LYS A 214 17.00 10.96 17.97
CA LYS A 214 17.22 12.26 17.28
C LYS A 214 17.79 12.05 15.88
N GLY A 215 17.44 12.93 14.96
CA GLY A 215 17.86 12.89 13.57
C GLY A 215 17.01 11.94 12.73
N LEU A 216 17.48 11.56 11.54
CA LEU A 216 16.81 10.58 10.70
C LEU A 216 16.88 9.18 11.34
N GLY A 217 15.94 8.32 10.98
CA GLY A 217 15.90 6.94 11.46
C GLY A 217 15.96 5.91 10.34
N LEU A 218 16.45 4.74 10.69
CA LEU A 218 16.37 3.52 9.89
C LEU A 218 15.87 2.39 10.79
N ILE A 219 14.66 1.90 10.52
CA ILE A 219 14.03 0.80 11.25
C ILE A 219 14.08 -0.47 10.40
N VAL A 220 14.56 -1.57 10.97
CA VAL A 220 14.75 -2.84 10.26
C VAL A 220 14.20 -3.98 11.10
N ARG A 221 13.22 -4.69 10.58
CA ARG A 221 12.59 -5.85 11.24
C ARG A 221 13.01 -7.15 10.59
N PHE A 222 13.26 -8.15 11.42
CA PHE A 222 13.51 -9.52 11.02
C PHE A 222 12.49 -10.46 11.66
N GLU A 223 12.03 -11.44 10.91
CA GLU A 223 11.15 -12.50 11.37
C GLU A 223 11.72 -13.84 10.88
N SER A 224 12.11 -14.73 11.82
CA SER A 224 12.71 -16.02 11.55
C SER A 224 12.80 -16.88 12.82
N ILE A 225 13.70 -17.86 12.85
CA ILE A 225 14.08 -18.56 14.07
C ILE A 225 14.89 -17.62 15.00
N PRO A 226 14.85 -17.81 16.34
CA PRO A 226 15.45 -16.89 17.32
C PRO A 226 16.92 -16.55 17.05
N GLU A 227 17.74 -17.56 16.75
CA GLU A 227 19.16 -17.40 16.50
C GLU A 227 19.43 -16.50 15.29
N SER A 228 18.66 -16.69 14.20
CA SER A 228 18.78 -15.89 12.98
C SER A 228 18.35 -14.44 13.21
N VAL A 229 17.27 -14.22 13.96
CA VAL A 229 16.81 -12.85 14.31
C VAL A 229 17.90 -12.13 15.10
N LYS A 230 18.42 -12.76 16.15
CA LYS A 230 19.47 -12.17 16.99
C LYS A 230 20.74 -11.83 16.21
N GLU A 231 21.18 -12.73 15.35
CA GLU A 231 22.38 -12.55 14.52
C GLU A 231 22.20 -11.36 13.57
N GLN A 232 21.08 -11.29 12.84
CA GLN A 232 20.82 -10.22 11.89
C GLN A 232 20.66 -8.86 12.57
N LEU A 233 19.99 -8.80 13.74
CA LEU A 233 19.90 -7.57 14.54
C LEU A 233 21.28 -7.07 14.98
N ASN A 234 22.15 -7.97 15.47
CA ASN A 234 23.51 -7.62 15.86
C ASN A 234 24.31 -7.05 14.68
N GLN A 235 24.17 -7.62 13.50
CA GLN A 235 24.84 -7.10 12.29
C GLN A 235 24.35 -5.68 11.94
N VAL A 236 23.05 -5.39 12.06
CA VAL A 236 22.52 -4.02 11.87
C VAL A 236 23.10 -3.05 12.89
N LEU A 237 23.16 -3.44 14.17
CA LEU A 237 23.75 -2.60 15.22
C LEU A 237 25.24 -2.34 15.00
N GLN A 238 26.00 -3.33 14.56
CA GLN A 238 27.41 -3.18 14.21
C GLN A 238 27.63 -2.20 13.05
N VAL A 239 26.73 -2.20 12.05
CA VAL A 239 26.72 -1.18 10.98
C VAL A 239 26.50 0.20 11.59
N GLY A 240 25.50 0.33 12.48
CA GLY A 240 25.21 1.58 13.18
C GLY A 240 26.38 2.10 13.99
N GLU A 241 27.00 1.26 14.81
CA GLU A 241 28.16 1.60 15.66
C GLU A 241 29.35 2.11 14.83
N LYS A 242 29.69 1.40 13.74
CA LYS A 242 30.76 1.83 12.81
C LYS A 242 30.53 3.19 12.17
N LEU A 243 29.28 3.60 12.01
CA LEU A 243 28.87 4.87 11.42
C LEU A 243 28.54 5.95 12.46
N GLY A 244 28.72 5.66 13.75
CA GLY A 244 28.43 6.59 14.84
C GLY A 244 26.93 6.85 15.06
N LEU A 245 26.06 5.93 14.65
CA LEU A 245 24.61 5.96 14.86
C LEU A 245 24.26 5.43 16.25
N THR A 246 23.18 5.96 16.83
CA THR A 246 22.57 5.36 18.02
C THR A 246 21.70 4.18 17.61
N GLY A 247 21.94 3.00 18.19
CA GLY A 247 21.21 1.77 17.89
C GLY A 247 20.42 1.26 19.09
N VAL A 248 19.17 0.83 18.87
CA VAL A 248 18.28 0.21 19.86
C VAL A 248 17.62 -1.02 19.26
N GLN A 249 17.41 -2.06 20.08
CA GLN A 249 16.63 -3.26 19.69
C GLN A 249 15.28 -3.26 20.40
N TYR A 250 14.26 -3.74 19.71
CA TYR A 250 12.90 -3.93 20.22
C TYR A 250 12.48 -5.38 20.01
N PHE A 251 11.79 -5.95 21.01
CA PHE A 251 11.26 -7.31 20.99
C PHE A 251 9.85 -7.34 21.57
N ASP A 252 9.14 -8.42 21.36
CA ASP A 252 7.87 -8.75 21.99
C ASP A 252 6.85 -7.60 21.93
N THR A 253 6.31 -7.20 23.06
CA THR A 253 5.25 -6.17 23.17
C THR A 253 5.74 -4.79 22.73
N GLU A 254 7.00 -4.43 22.99
CA GLU A 254 7.56 -3.14 22.57
C GLU A 254 7.66 -3.08 21.03
N GLU A 255 8.13 -4.15 20.40
CA GLU A 255 8.19 -4.27 18.95
C GLU A 255 6.80 -4.20 18.32
N GLN A 256 5.83 -4.96 18.85
CA GLN A 256 4.45 -4.95 18.36
C GLN A 256 3.83 -3.56 18.44
N ASN A 257 4.01 -2.86 19.55
CA ASN A 257 3.53 -1.49 19.72
C ASN A 257 4.18 -0.52 18.73
N LEU A 258 5.49 -0.64 18.52
CA LEU A 258 6.23 0.19 17.56
C LEU A 258 5.64 0.06 16.14
N TRP A 259 5.47 -1.16 15.64
CA TRP A 259 4.92 -1.41 14.30
C TRP A 259 3.43 -1.13 14.18
N ARG A 260 2.68 -1.12 15.27
CA ARG A 260 1.28 -0.68 15.29
C ARG A 260 1.17 0.85 15.23
N LEU A 261 1.98 1.56 16.01
CA LEU A 261 1.94 3.03 16.10
C LEU A 261 2.52 3.72 14.87
N LEU A 262 3.56 3.16 14.25
CA LEU A 262 4.25 3.77 13.12
C LEU A 262 3.31 4.10 11.93
N PRO A 263 2.46 3.18 11.43
CA PRO A 263 1.47 3.51 10.41
C PRO A 263 0.42 4.52 10.87
N GLU A 264 0.00 4.47 12.14
CA GLU A 264 -0.97 5.43 12.69
C GLU A 264 -0.43 6.85 12.63
N GLN A 265 0.84 7.07 13.03
CA GLN A 265 1.49 8.39 12.98
C GLN A 265 1.59 8.95 11.57
N ILE A 266 1.73 8.09 10.57
CA ILE A 266 1.89 8.52 9.16
C ILE A 266 0.55 8.73 8.46
N HIS A 267 -0.43 7.85 8.68
CA HIS A 267 -1.66 7.81 7.88
C HIS A 267 -2.85 8.53 8.51
N LEU A 268 -2.83 8.73 9.82
CA LEU A 268 -3.90 9.45 10.50
C LEU A 268 -3.49 10.92 10.65
N PRO A 269 -4.05 11.82 9.83
CA PRO A 269 -3.76 13.24 9.95
C PRO A 269 -4.26 13.76 11.32
N GLU A 270 -3.43 14.56 11.97
CA GLU A 270 -3.80 15.23 13.23
C GLU A 270 -4.80 16.35 12.97
N GLN A 271 -4.75 16.94 11.76
CA GLN A 271 -5.63 18.02 11.33
C GLN A 271 -6.26 17.68 9.98
N GLU A 272 -7.49 18.13 9.75
CA GLU A 272 -8.17 17.97 8.46
C GLU A 272 -7.49 18.68 7.29
N SER A 273 -6.66 19.69 7.58
CA SER A 273 -5.88 20.45 6.60
C SER A 273 -4.68 19.69 6.04
N GLU A 274 -4.23 18.65 6.70
CA GLU A 274 -3.01 17.92 6.30
C GLU A 274 -3.17 17.15 4.99
N ILE A 275 -2.08 17.11 4.24
CA ILE A 275 -2.00 16.48 2.93
C ILE A 275 -1.09 15.24 3.04
N THR A 276 -1.67 14.05 2.82
CA THR A 276 -0.93 12.79 2.77
C THR A 276 -0.61 12.44 1.33
N CYS A 277 0.68 12.22 1.05
CA CYS A 277 1.18 11.93 -0.29
C CYS A 277 1.88 10.57 -0.32
N LYS A 278 1.68 9.85 -1.43
CA LYS A 278 2.49 8.68 -1.80
C LYS A 278 3.61 9.13 -2.71
N ILE A 279 4.81 8.68 -2.42
CA ILE A 279 5.98 8.93 -3.27
C ILE A 279 6.61 7.62 -3.76
N GLY A 280 7.38 7.76 -4.82
CA GLY A 280 8.37 6.76 -5.23
C GLY A 280 9.57 7.48 -5.79
N VAL A 281 10.76 7.12 -5.30
CA VAL A 281 12.04 7.64 -5.79
C VAL A 281 13.05 6.49 -5.89
N LEU A 282 14.15 6.71 -6.59
CA LEU A 282 15.23 5.73 -6.57
C LEU A 282 15.74 5.57 -5.12
N PRO A 283 16.08 4.34 -4.68
CA PRO A 283 16.52 4.09 -3.31
C PRO A 283 17.67 4.97 -2.82
N ASN A 284 18.59 5.33 -3.70
CA ASN A 284 19.71 6.23 -3.39
C ASN A 284 19.31 7.69 -3.17
N ALA A 285 18.11 8.10 -3.63
CA ALA A 285 17.56 9.43 -3.41
C ALA A 285 16.64 9.51 -2.17
N ALA A 286 16.29 8.36 -1.58
CA ALA A 286 15.28 8.28 -0.52
C ALA A 286 15.63 9.12 0.71
N VAL A 287 16.88 9.09 1.15
CA VAL A 287 17.35 9.86 2.31
C VAL A 287 17.32 11.37 2.04
N GLU A 288 17.72 11.82 0.84
CA GLU A 288 17.66 13.24 0.46
C GLU A 288 16.24 13.77 0.47
N VAL A 289 15.30 12.98 -0.07
CA VAL A 289 13.87 13.34 -0.11
C VAL A 289 13.30 13.39 1.30
N LEU A 290 13.61 12.39 2.11
CA LEU A 290 13.11 12.29 3.48
C LEU A 290 13.64 13.39 4.41
N ASP A 291 14.88 13.81 4.24
CA ASP A 291 15.51 14.90 4.99
C ASP A 291 14.80 16.27 4.78
N ARG A 292 14.14 16.42 3.63
CA ARG A 292 13.32 17.62 3.32
C ARG A 292 11.83 17.46 3.65
N ALA A 293 11.43 16.26 4.05
CA ALA A 293 10.05 16.00 4.46
C ALA A 293 9.86 16.33 5.94
N GLU A 294 8.71 16.88 6.29
CA GLU A 294 8.34 17.09 7.68
C GLU A 294 8.10 15.75 8.36
N LEU A 295 7.10 15.03 7.91
CA LEU A 295 6.77 13.72 8.44
C LEU A 295 6.73 12.70 7.31
N GLY A 296 7.49 11.61 7.45
CA GLY A 296 7.57 10.65 6.36
C GLY A 296 8.27 9.34 6.71
N LEU A 297 7.95 8.36 5.87
CA LEU A 297 8.51 7.02 5.87
C LEU A 297 8.76 6.58 4.43
N ILE A 298 9.95 6.03 4.15
CA ILE A 298 10.33 5.52 2.82
C ILE A 298 11.00 4.15 2.96
N ASN A 299 10.51 3.16 2.24
CA ASN A 299 11.12 1.83 2.20
C ASN A 299 12.47 1.84 1.49
N ILE A 300 13.50 1.27 2.10
CA ILE A 300 14.89 1.35 1.62
C ILE A 300 15.14 0.66 0.27
N SER A 301 14.40 -0.39 -0.07
CA SER A 301 14.62 -1.17 -1.29
C SER A 301 13.78 -0.69 -2.47
N SER A 302 12.53 -0.33 -2.22
CA SER A 302 11.61 0.10 -3.28
C SER A 302 11.63 1.61 -3.53
N GLY A 303 12.11 2.41 -2.58
CA GLY A 303 12.00 3.88 -2.62
C GLY A 303 10.57 4.39 -2.53
N LEU A 304 9.60 3.52 -2.27
CA LEU A 304 8.20 3.91 -2.08
C LEU A 304 7.96 4.33 -0.64
N GLY A 305 7.19 5.40 -0.48
CA GLY A 305 6.93 5.95 0.84
C GLY A 305 5.67 6.76 0.93
N ILE A 306 5.41 7.22 2.15
CA ILE A 306 4.33 8.14 2.49
C ILE A 306 4.96 9.35 3.16
N LEU A 307 4.56 10.54 2.72
CA LEU A 307 4.93 11.82 3.31
C LEU A 307 3.67 12.59 3.70
N ARG A 308 3.77 13.40 4.72
CA ARG A 308 2.71 14.31 5.19
C ARG A 308 3.19 15.74 5.18
N PHE A 309 2.31 16.66 4.79
CA PHE A 309 2.56 18.09 4.66
C PHE A 309 1.39 18.90 5.21
N GLU A 310 1.70 20.07 5.75
CA GLU A 310 0.69 20.99 6.25
C GLU A 310 0.10 21.90 5.15
N ASP A 311 0.84 22.11 4.05
CA ASP A 311 0.43 23.01 2.98
C ASP A 311 0.74 22.52 1.55
N GLU A 312 -0.03 23.06 0.58
CA GLU A 312 0.05 22.69 -0.84
C GLU A 312 1.38 23.11 -1.52
N LYS A 313 2.05 24.16 -1.03
CA LYS A 313 3.31 24.65 -1.60
C LYS A 313 4.43 23.65 -1.37
N LYS A 314 4.52 23.11 -0.14
CA LYS A 314 5.49 22.07 0.21
C LYS A 314 5.27 20.80 -0.60
N VAL A 315 4.00 20.44 -0.89
CA VAL A 315 3.68 19.30 -1.78
C VAL A 315 4.24 19.52 -3.19
N LEU A 316 4.08 20.72 -3.76
CA LEU A 316 4.60 21.02 -5.10
C LEU A 316 6.13 21.05 -5.14
N GLU A 317 6.77 21.62 -4.13
CA GLU A 317 8.24 21.61 -4.00
C GLU A 317 8.78 20.19 -3.90
N MET A 318 8.13 19.34 -3.10
CA MET A 318 8.50 17.92 -2.95
C MET A 318 8.24 17.13 -4.23
N ARG A 319 7.14 17.39 -4.95
CA ARG A 319 6.85 16.76 -6.24
C ARG A 319 7.95 17.05 -7.24
N ASN A 320 8.35 18.31 -7.37
CA ASN A 320 9.46 18.71 -8.24
C ASN A 320 10.77 18.01 -7.85
N LEU A 321 11.07 17.88 -6.56
CA LEU A 321 12.25 17.15 -6.11
C LEU A 321 12.17 15.67 -6.49
N CYS A 322 11.02 15.01 -6.28
CA CYS A 322 10.84 13.60 -6.68
C CYS A 322 11.05 13.41 -8.19
N GLU A 323 10.48 14.30 -9.02
CA GLU A 323 10.62 14.25 -10.48
C GLU A 323 12.07 14.45 -10.91
N LEU A 324 12.81 15.39 -10.31
CA LEU A 324 14.26 15.57 -10.53
C LEU A 324 15.08 14.34 -10.14
N ARG A 325 14.57 13.49 -9.27
CA ARG A 325 15.17 12.20 -8.87
C ARG A 325 14.54 11.00 -9.58
N SER A 326 13.96 11.21 -10.76
CA SER A 326 13.31 10.17 -11.58
C SER A 326 12.20 9.43 -10.82
N GLY A 327 11.50 10.14 -9.94
CA GLY A 327 10.44 9.64 -9.11
C GLY A 327 9.09 10.30 -9.39
N PHE A 328 8.16 10.12 -8.45
CA PHE A 328 6.84 10.72 -8.51
C PHE A 328 6.32 11.09 -7.11
N LEU A 329 5.35 11.99 -7.06
CA LEU A 329 4.53 12.25 -5.89
C LEU A 329 3.07 12.36 -6.29
N SER A 330 2.21 11.54 -5.66
CA SER A 330 0.75 11.59 -5.81
C SER A 330 0.09 11.90 -4.48
N ILE A 331 -0.93 12.75 -4.49
CA ILE A 331 -1.72 13.07 -3.30
C ILE A 331 -2.68 11.90 -3.02
N LEU A 332 -2.57 11.27 -1.86
CA LEU A 332 -3.52 10.25 -1.41
C LEU A 332 -4.75 10.90 -0.78
N SER A 333 -4.53 11.72 0.25
CA SER A 333 -5.59 12.41 0.99
C SER A 333 -5.24 13.88 1.14
N ALA A 334 -6.22 14.75 0.95
CA ALA A 334 -6.12 16.20 1.14
C ALA A 334 -7.52 16.79 1.29
N PRO A 335 -7.65 18.05 1.78
CA PRO A 335 -8.87 18.84 1.68
C PRO A 335 -9.41 18.90 0.24
N ILE A 336 -10.72 19.02 0.09
CA ILE A 336 -11.39 19.05 -1.23
C ILE A 336 -10.85 20.22 -2.07
N GLU A 337 -10.64 21.37 -1.45
CA GLU A 337 -10.14 22.60 -2.08
C GLU A 337 -8.75 22.39 -2.70
N VAL A 338 -7.87 21.67 -2.01
CA VAL A 338 -6.53 21.30 -2.51
C VAL A 338 -6.64 20.39 -3.72
N LYS A 339 -7.52 19.36 -3.66
CA LYS A 339 -7.73 18.43 -4.77
C LYS A 339 -8.41 19.05 -5.98
N GLN A 340 -9.12 20.15 -5.81
CA GLN A 340 -9.72 20.92 -6.91
C GLN A 340 -8.68 21.81 -7.61
N LYS A 341 -7.67 22.30 -6.87
CA LYS A 341 -6.61 23.16 -7.38
C LYS A 341 -5.44 22.41 -7.99
N LEU A 342 -5.02 21.29 -7.35
CA LEU A 342 -3.83 20.55 -7.73
C LEU A 342 -4.18 19.30 -8.52
N ASP A 343 -3.33 18.95 -9.50
CA ASP A 343 -3.35 17.59 -10.05
C ASP A 343 -2.94 16.59 -8.97
N VAL A 344 -3.89 15.76 -8.57
CA VAL A 344 -3.73 14.77 -7.50
C VAL A 344 -2.65 13.73 -7.85
N TRP A 345 -2.56 13.36 -9.14
CA TRP A 345 -1.69 12.27 -9.57
C TRP A 345 -0.27 12.73 -9.90
N GLY A 346 -0.10 13.98 -10.38
CA GLY A 346 1.20 14.47 -10.83
C GLY A 346 1.85 13.54 -11.87
N TYR A 347 1.04 13.00 -12.79
CA TYR A 347 1.52 12.03 -13.76
C TYR A 347 2.19 12.71 -14.95
N SER A 348 3.49 12.53 -15.09
CA SER A 348 4.32 13.06 -16.19
C SER A 348 4.74 12.01 -17.24
N GLY A 349 4.24 10.76 -17.11
CA GLY A 349 4.59 9.68 -18.03
C GLY A 349 3.84 9.71 -19.37
N ASN A 350 4.26 8.86 -20.30
CA ASN A 350 3.72 8.75 -21.66
C ASN A 350 2.62 7.69 -21.83
N GLY A 351 2.19 7.02 -20.76
CA GLY A 351 1.22 5.91 -20.80
C GLY A 351 -0.25 6.30 -20.77
N LEU A 352 -0.60 7.60 -20.73
CA LEU A 352 -1.98 8.05 -20.52
C LEU A 352 -2.94 7.58 -21.64
N GLU A 353 -2.51 7.61 -22.89
CA GLU A 353 -3.34 7.13 -24.03
C GLU A 353 -3.61 5.62 -23.92
N LEU A 354 -2.61 4.83 -23.50
CA LEU A 354 -2.81 3.41 -23.22
C LEU A 354 -3.80 3.18 -22.09
N MET A 355 -3.70 3.95 -21.00
CA MET A 355 -4.64 3.88 -19.88
C MET A 355 -6.07 4.21 -20.32
N ARG A 356 -6.27 5.24 -21.14
CA ARG A 356 -7.57 5.57 -21.75
C ARG A 356 -8.10 4.47 -22.66
N GLY A 357 -7.23 3.85 -23.47
CA GLY A 357 -7.57 2.71 -24.29
C GLY A 357 -8.05 1.51 -23.47
N ILE A 358 -7.35 1.19 -22.37
CA ILE A 358 -7.76 0.14 -21.42
C ILE A 358 -9.09 0.49 -20.77
N LYS A 359 -9.24 1.72 -20.27
CA LYS A 359 -10.52 2.17 -19.70
C LYS A 359 -11.69 1.97 -20.68
N LYS A 360 -11.51 2.36 -21.93
CA LYS A 360 -12.54 2.20 -22.97
C LYS A 360 -12.89 0.74 -23.22
N GLN A 361 -11.95 -0.20 -23.12
CA GLN A 361 -12.20 -1.63 -23.27
C GLN A 361 -12.99 -2.24 -22.10
N PHE A 362 -12.72 -1.78 -20.86
CA PHE A 362 -13.40 -2.30 -19.68
C PHE A 362 -14.70 -1.57 -19.34
N ASP A 363 -14.80 -0.29 -19.70
CA ASP A 363 -15.92 0.60 -19.38
C ASP A 363 -16.10 1.66 -20.47
N SER A 364 -16.68 1.27 -21.57
CA SER A 364 -16.89 2.13 -22.76
C SER A 364 -17.80 3.35 -22.49
N GLU A 365 -18.72 3.23 -21.55
CA GLU A 365 -19.67 4.29 -21.17
C GLU A 365 -19.14 5.18 -20.02
N ASN A 366 -17.93 4.86 -19.50
CA ASN A 366 -17.31 5.59 -18.40
C ASN A 366 -18.22 5.74 -17.16
N ILE A 367 -18.85 4.64 -16.77
CA ILE A 367 -19.73 4.62 -15.60
C ILE A 367 -19.02 4.28 -14.28
N LEU A 368 -17.86 3.59 -14.32
CA LEU A 368 -17.16 3.13 -13.13
C LEU A 368 -16.18 4.20 -12.61
N SER A 369 -16.47 4.75 -11.45
CA SER A 369 -15.62 5.73 -10.72
C SER A 369 -15.06 6.86 -11.59
N PRO A 370 -15.88 7.56 -12.42
CA PRO A 370 -15.38 8.53 -13.39
C PRO A 370 -14.61 9.67 -12.72
N GLY A 371 -13.48 10.02 -13.28
CA GLY A 371 -12.63 11.11 -12.81
C GLY A 371 -11.70 10.75 -11.65
N ARG A 372 -11.74 9.54 -11.15
CA ARG A 372 -11.04 9.15 -9.92
C ARG A 372 -9.56 8.80 -10.13
N PHE A 373 -9.18 8.46 -11.34
CA PHE A 373 -7.83 8.00 -11.68
C PHE A 373 -7.05 9.02 -12.53
N VAL A 374 -5.82 8.67 -12.90
CA VAL A 374 -4.89 9.49 -13.69
C VAL A 374 -5.57 10.05 -14.94
N GLY A 375 -5.35 11.33 -15.22
CA GLY A 375 -5.86 11.99 -16.44
C GLY A 375 -7.38 12.09 -16.53
N GLY A 376 -8.09 11.97 -15.40
CA GLY A 376 -9.54 12.08 -15.32
C GLY A 376 -10.29 10.80 -15.74
N ILE A 377 -9.60 9.67 -15.75
CA ILE A 377 -10.18 8.34 -15.95
C ILE A 377 -11.09 7.95 -14.79
#